data_de2389121e23ce4a450536f1e86d228e
#
_entry.id   de2389121e23ce4a450536f1e86d228e
#
_cell.length_a   1.000
_cell.length_b   1.000
_cell.length_c   1.000
_cell.angle_alpha   90.00
_cell.angle_beta   90.00
_cell.angle_gamma   90.00
#
_symmetry.space_group_name_H-M   'P 1'
#
loop_
_entity.id
_entity.type
_entity.pdbx_description
1 polymer ?
#
loop_
_entity_poly.entity_id
_entity_poly.type
_entity_poly.pdbx_seq_one_letter_code
_entity_poly.pdbx_strand_id
1 'polypeptide(L)'
;PSRAAHRRPGAGRPAGNARRVHRHADNYGEEYDRAADKYFKNGRRPTIAGTVAYYREQKIGLVMFTVDAESKMGRRRIPNEEIAEAAKANSDMMTAFASIDPHKGKMGAREARRLIEEFGIKGFKFHPTVQAYHPYDKMAWPIYEVIAEYGMPAIFHTGHSGIGSGMRCGGGLRLEYSNPMHLDDVAIDFPDMQIVMAHPSFPWQDEALSVCLHKPNVYID
;
A
#
# COMPACT_ATOMS: atom_id res chain seq x y z
N PRO A 1 18.78 -16.83 69.12
CA PRO A 1 19.14 -17.57 67.91
C PRO A 1 18.59 -16.91 66.69
N SER A 2 19.54 -16.32 65.97
CA SER A 2 19.37 -15.52 64.78
C SER A 2 19.22 -16.46 63.55
N ARG A 3 18.19 -16.25 62.70
CA ARG A 3 18.11 -16.88 61.39
C ARG A 3 18.60 -15.91 60.35
N ALA A 4 19.72 -16.25 59.75
CA ALA A 4 20.28 -15.57 58.58
C ALA A 4 19.42 -15.83 57.34
N ALA A 5 18.99 -14.74 56.67
CA ALA A 5 18.30 -14.79 55.41
C ALA A 5 19.32 -14.88 54.23
N HIS A 6 19.27 -15.99 53.52
CA HIS A 6 20.03 -16.14 52.25
C HIS A 6 19.37 -15.26 51.16
N ARG A 7 20.10 -14.23 50.69
CA ARG A 7 19.81 -13.52 49.45
C ARG A 7 20.22 -14.39 48.27
N ARG A 8 19.26 -14.71 47.39
CA ARG A 8 19.55 -15.28 46.05
C ARG A 8 19.99 -14.15 45.14
N PRO A 9 21.01 -14.37 44.27
CA PRO A 9 21.42 -13.39 43.29
C PRO A 9 20.37 -13.27 42.19
N GLY A 10 20.06 -12.01 41.82
CA GLY A 10 19.12 -11.68 40.78
C GLY A 10 19.54 -12.22 39.42
N ALA A 11 18.64 -12.95 38.80
CA ALA A 11 18.77 -13.34 37.41
C ALA A 11 18.64 -12.09 36.53
N GLY A 12 19.72 -11.73 35.85
CA GLY A 12 19.75 -10.68 34.84
C GLY A 12 18.75 -10.99 33.73
N ARG A 13 17.85 -10.04 33.47
CA ARG A 13 17.00 -10.07 32.27
C ARG A 13 17.91 -9.96 31.04
N PRO A 14 17.81 -10.84 30.04
CA PRO A 14 18.45 -10.60 28.78
C PRO A 14 17.76 -9.42 28.08
N ALA A 15 18.50 -8.36 27.83
CA ALA A 15 18.11 -7.29 26.95
C ALA A 15 18.15 -7.83 25.51
N GLY A 16 17.06 -8.45 25.07
CA GLY A 16 16.82 -8.84 23.70
C GLY A 16 15.92 -7.82 23.05
N ASN A 17 16.49 -6.86 22.34
CA ASN A 17 15.79 -6.08 21.33
C ASN A 17 15.43 -7.04 20.19
N ALA A 18 14.37 -7.82 20.37
CA ALA A 18 13.72 -8.50 19.26
C ALA A 18 13.02 -7.40 18.45
N ARG A 19 13.66 -6.93 17.37
CA ARG A 19 13.01 -6.18 16.31
C ARG A 19 11.77 -7.00 15.93
N ARG A 20 10.59 -6.45 16.22
CA ARG A 20 9.31 -7.03 15.75
C ARG A 20 9.41 -7.06 14.23
N VAL A 21 9.55 -8.24 13.67
CA VAL A 21 9.36 -8.47 12.24
C VAL A 21 7.89 -8.19 11.97
N HIS A 22 7.61 -7.02 11.38
CA HIS A 22 6.25 -6.66 11.00
C HIS A 22 5.79 -7.65 9.92
N ARG A 23 4.79 -8.44 10.26
CA ARG A 23 4.14 -9.34 9.29
C ARG A 23 3.19 -8.49 8.45
N HIS A 24 3.26 -8.60 7.14
CA HIS A 24 2.32 -7.97 6.19
C HIS A 24 0.84 -8.28 6.48
N ALA A 25 0.58 -9.31 7.28
CA ALA A 25 -0.72 -9.78 7.70
C ALA A 25 -1.57 -8.79 8.50
N ASP A 26 -0.98 -7.74 9.08
CA ASP A 26 -1.68 -6.91 10.05
C ASP A 26 -2.46 -5.75 9.44
N ASN A 27 -2.31 -5.47 8.13
CA ASN A 27 -2.95 -4.32 7.49
C ASN A 27 -4.48 -4.39 7.44
N TYR A 28 -5.06 -5.58 7.24
CA TYR A 28 -6.52 -5.73 7.07
C TYR A 28 -7.18 -6.52 8.20
N GLY A 29 -6.42 -7.27 8.99
CA GLY A 29 -6.88 -8.10 10.07
C GLY A 29 -7.04 -9.57 9.71
N GLU A 30 -7.04 -10.42 10.75
CA GLU A 30 -7.03 -11.88 10.61
C GLU A 30 -8.17 -12.45 9.75
N GLU A 31 -9.34 -11.83 9.79
CA GLU A 31 -10.51 -12.30 9.04
C GLU A 31 -10.32 -12.10 7.53
N TYR A 32 -9.83 -10.92 7.15
CA TYR A 32 -9.47 -10.62 5.77
C TYR A 32 -8.28 -11.45 5.31
N ASP A 33 -7.31 -11.67 6.19
CA ASP A 33 -6.14 -12.48 5.90
C ASP A 33 -6.51 -13.94 5.61
N ARG A 34 -7.39 -14.55 6.42
CA ARG A 34 -7.91 -15.89 6.17
C ARG A 34 -8.68 -15.97 4.85
N ALA A 35 -9.49 -14.97 4.54
CA ALA A 35 -10.24 -14.93 3.29
C ALA A 35 -9.28 -14.79 2.08
N ALA A 36 -8.26 -13.94 2.19
CA ALA A 36 -7.24 -13.77 1.16
C ALA A 36 -6.42 -15.03 0.93
N ASP A 37 -6.01 -15.73 1.99
CA ASP A 37 -5.28 -17.00 1.89
C ASP A 37 -6.09 -18.06 1.15
N LYS A 38 -7.39 -18.13 1.43
CA LYS A 38 -8.31 -19.04 0.74
C LYS A 38 -8.48 -18.65 -0.74
N TYR A 39 -8.61 -17.37 -1.04
CA TYR A 39 -8.81 -16.86 -2.39
C TYR A 39 -7.55 -17.05 -3.25
N PHE A 40 -6.41 -16.63 -2.76
CA PHE A 40 -5.14 -16.70 -3.49
C PHE A 40 -4.46 -18.06 -3.39
N LYS A 41 -4.97 -18.98 -2.57
CA LYS A 41 -4.36 -20.30 -2.29
C LYS A 41 -2.89 -20.19 -1.85
N ASN A 42 -2.54 -19.12 -1.18
CA ASN A 42 -1.18 -18.79 -0.79
C ASN A 42 -1.13 -18.38 0.68
N GLY A 43 -0.62 -19.26 1.53
CA GLY A 43 -0.43 -19.01 2.97
C GLY A 43 0.89 -18.33 3.33
N ARG A 44 1.75 -17.99 2.36
CA ARG A 44 3.04 -17.36 2.63
C ARG A 44 2.91 -15.84 2.60
N ARG A 45 3.35 -15.23 3.70
CA ARG A 45 3.49 -13.76 3.82
C ARG A 45 4.97 -13.46 3.97
N PRO A 46 5.66 -13.19 2.86
CA PRO A 46 7.09 -12.92 2.90
C PRO A 46 7.36 -11.61 3.65
N THR A 47 8.49 -11.55 4.33
CA THR A 47 9.05 -10.28 4.82
C THR A 47 9.56 -9.46 3.64
N ILE A 48 9.80 -8.16 3.85
CA ILE A 48 10.42 -7.30 2.82
C ILE A 48 11.74 -7.92 2.35
N ALA A 49 12.60 -8.33 3.29
CA ALA A 49 13.87 -8.98 2.95
C ALA A 49 13.70 -10.28 2.14
N GLY A 50 12.71 -11.10 2.50
CA GLY A 50 12.40 -12.34 1.77
C GLY A 50 11.89 -12.07 0.35
N THR A 51 11.09 -11.02 0.17
CA THR A 51 10.60 -10.59 -1.15
C THR A 51 11.76 -10.10 -2.02
N VAL A 52 12.62 -9.25 -1.47
CA VAL A 52 13.82 -8.74 -2.17
C VAL A 52 14.73 -9.90 -2.58
N ALA A 53 15.00 -10.85 -1.68
CA ALA A 53 15.83 -12.00 -2.00
C ALA A 53 15.25 -12.84 -3.14
N TYR A 54 13.95 -13.12 -3.10
CA TYR A 54 13.25 -13.87 -4.13
C TYR A 54 13.36 -13.19 -5.51
N TYR A 55 13.01 -11.90 -5.62
CA TYR A 55 13.06 -11.19 -6.91
C TYR A 55 14.50 -10.98 -7.40
N ARG A 56 15.46 -10.83 -6.50
CA ARG A 56 16.89 -10.77 -6.86
C ARG A 56 17.36 -12.07 -7.52
N GLU A 57 16.96 -13.21 -6.97
CA GLU A 57 17.26 -14.53 -7.55
C GLU A 57 16.66 -14.66 -8.96
N GLN A 58 15.44 -14.13 -9.16
CA GLN A 58 14.76 -14.12 -10.47
C GLN A 58 15.32 -13.06 -11.44
N LYS A 59 16.25 -12.19 -11.01
CA LYS A 59 16.79 -11.06 -11.78
C LYS A 59 15.70 -10.09 -12.26
N ILE A 60 14.71 -9.84 -11.40
CA ILE A 60 13.57 -8.96 -11.65
C ILE A 60 13.65 -7.78 -10.68
N GLY A 61 13.60 -6.54 -11.23
CA GLY A 61 13.41 -5.34 -10.42
C GLY A 61 11.98 -5.26 -9.90
N LEU A 62 11.78 -4.59 -8.76
CA LEU A 62 10.45 -4.50 -8.16
C LEU A 62 10.12 -3.08 -7.72
N VAL A 63 8.84 -2.74 -7.80
CA VAL A 63 8.22 -1.63 -7.11
C VAL A 63 7.51 -2.17 -5.88
N MET A 64 7.86 -1.69 -4.70
CA MET A 64 7.24 -2.13 -3.45
C MET A 64 6.51 -0.98 -2.78
N PHE A 65 5.34 -1.30 -2.21
CA PHE A 65 4.47 -0.35 -1.51
C PHE A 65 3.67 -1.05 -0.42
N THR A 66 3.13 -0.26 0.48
CA THR A 66 2.05 -0.64 1.40
C THR A 66 0.71 -0.12 0.87
N VAL A 67 -0.39 -0.42 1.56
CA VAL A 67 -1.69 0.20 1.33
C VAL A 67 -2.18 0.81 2.64
N ASP A 68 -2.28 2.13 2.66
CA ASP A 68 -2.82 2.88 3.79
C ASP A 68 -4.34 3.01 3.67
N ALA A 69 -5.06 2.23 4.44
CA ALA A 69 -6.52 2.24 4.50
C ALA A 69 -7.01 2.35 5.97
N GLU A 70 -6.26 3.09 6.79
CA GLU A 70 -6.54 3.20 8.24
C GLU A 70 -7.96 3.65 8.54
N SER A 71 -8.49 4.62 7.79
CA SER A 71 -9.83 5.18 8.02
C SER A 71 -10.94 4.15 7.81
N LYS A 72 -10.82 3.27 6.82
CA LYS A 72 -11.82 2.24 6.52
C LYS A 72 -11.59 0.96 7.31
N MET A 73 -10.34 0.53 7.42
CA MET A 73 -10.00 -0.78 7.97
C MET A 73 -9.73 -0.74 9.47
N GLY A 74 -9.56 0.46 10.06
CA GLY A 74 -9.28 0.64 11.49
C GLY A 74 -7.93 0.06 11.94
N ARG A 75 -7.00 -0.15 11.00
CA ARG A 75 -5.69 -0.73 11.28
C ARG A 75 -4.57 0.09 10.69
N ARG A 76 -3.46 0.15 11.40
CA ARG A 76 -2.28 0.85 10.94
C ARG A 76 -1.63 0.10 9.78
N ARG A 77 -1.22 0.85 8.76
CA ARG A 77 -0.42 0.33 7.64
C ARG A 77 0.99 -0.08 8.10
N ILE A 78 1.68 -0.83 7.26
CA ILE A 78 3.13 -0.92 7.31
C ILE A 78 3.68 0.48 7.00
N PRO A 79 4.65 1.01 7.77
CA PRO A 79 5.19 2.34 7.53
C PRO A 79 5.79 2.50 6.13
N ASN A 80 5.47 3.59 5.44
CA ASN A 80 6.09 3.93 4.16
C ASN A 80 7.61 4.07 4.29
N GLU A 81 8.08 4.54 5.44
CA GLU A 81 9.49 4.70 5.78
C GLU A 81 10.24 3.37 5.76
N GLU A 82 9.63 2.29 6.24
CA GLU A 82 10.22 0.94 6.20
C GLU A 82 10.44 0.46 4.77
N ILE A 83 9.48 0.72 3.87
CA ILE A 83 9.61 0.42 2.44
C ILE A 83 10.71 1.27 1.79
N ALA A 84 10.76 2.57 2.13
CA ALA A 84 11.77 3.49 1.61
C ALA A 84 13.20 3.12 2.06
N GLU A 85 13.37 2.76 3.32
CA GLU A 85 14.66 2.29 3.86
C GLU A 85 15.12 1.00 3.18
N ALA A 86 14.21 0.06 2.96
CA ALA A 86 14.51 -1.18 2.25
C ALA A 86 14.90 -0.91 0.79
N ALA A 87 14.21 0.01 0.10
CA ALA A 87 14.56 0.40 -1.27
C ALA A 87 15.93 1.09 -1.32
N LYS A 88 16.24 1.96 -0.36
CA LYS A 88 17.57 2.58 -0.25
C LYS A 88 18.68 1.55 -0.09
N ALA A 89 18.44 0.51 0.71
CA ALA A 89 19.39 -0.59 0.92
C ALA A 89 19.50 -1.54 -0.29
N ASN A 90 18.55 -1.51 -1.23
CA ASN A 90 18.49 -2.38 -2.41
C ASN A 90 18.20 -1.56 -3.68
N SER A 91 18.83 -0.39 -3.80
CA SER A 91 18.56 0.57 -4.88
C SER A 91 18.91 0.09 -6.29
N ASP A 92 19.63 -1.03 -6.37
CA ASP A 92 19.96 -1.71 -7.63
C ASP A 92 18.76 -2.45 -8.26
N MET A 93 17.70 -2.72 -7.47
CA MET A 93 16.57 -3.51 -7.96
C MET A 93 15.21 -3.13 -7.38
N MET A 94 15.17 -2.30 -6.34
CA MET A 94 13.94 -1.98 -5.64
C MET A 94 13.64 -0.47 -5.69
N THR A 95 12.41 -0.14 -6.06
CA THR A 95 11.87 1.21 -6.01
C THR A 95 10.73 1.27 -4.99
N ALA A 96 10.77 2.26 -4.10
CA ALA A 96 9.73 2.45 -3.10
C ALA A 96 8.63 3.38 -3.62
N PHE A 97 7.37 2.91 -3.53
CA PHE A 97 6.19 3.75 -3.62
C PHE A 97 5.55 3.86 -2.24
N ALA A 98 4.92 4.99 -1.97
CA ALA A 98 4.15 5.21 -0.74
C ALA A 98 2.66 4.95 -0.96
N SER A 99 1.94 4.75 0.13
CA SER A 99 0.48 4.84 0.13
C SER A 99 0.03 5.75 1.26
N ILE A 100 -0.94 6.59 0.96
CA ILE A 100 -1.54 7.52 1.90
C ILE A 100 -3.06 7.37 1.80
N ASP A 101 -3.72 7.25 2.94
CA ASP A 101 -5.17 7.20 2.99
C ASP A 101 -5.76 8.55 2.52
N PRO A 102 -6.59 8.57 1.46
CA PRO A 102 -7.18 9.79 0.93
C PRO A 102 -8.00 10.59 1.94
N HIS A 103 -8.57 9.91 2.94
CA HIS A 103 -9.33 10.57 4.02
C HIS A 103 -8.47 11.50 4.90
N LYS A 104 -7.13 11.41 4.80
CA LYS A 104 -6.20 12.33 5.49
C LYS A 104 -6.14 13.72 4.85
N GLY A 105 -6.61 13.88 3.61
CA GLY A 105 -6.71 15.16 2.91
C GLY A 105 -5.42 15.99 3.00
N LYS A 106 -5.48 17.23 3.51
CA LYS A 106 -4.32 18.13 3.65
C LYS A 106 -3.20 17.58 4.56
N MET A 107 -3.52 16.73 5.53
CA MET A 107 -2.49 16.06 6.34
C MET A 107 -1.75 15.01 5.50
N GLY A 108 -2.49 14.28 4.67
CA GLY A 108 -1.92 13.34 3.69
C GLY A 108 -1.01 14.04 2.67
N ALA A 109 -1.38 15.23 2.21
CA ALA A 109 -0.54 16.03 1.31
C ALA A 109 0.80 16.42 1.95
N ARG A 110 0.80 16.80 3.23
CA ARG A 110 2.04 17.07 3.97
C ARG A 110 2.90 15.82 4.14
N GLU A 111 2.26 14.69 4.42
CA GLU A 111 2.94 13.39 4.49
C GLU A 111 3.53 13.00 3.14
N ALA A 112 2.80 13.18 2.03
CA ALA A 112 3.29 12.91 0.68
C ALA A 112 4.57 13.70 0.37
N ARG A 113 4.56 15.01 0.63
CA ARG A 113 5.71 15.88 0.42
C ARG A 113 6.93 15.43 1.23
N ARG A 114 6.74 15.16 2.53
CA ARG A 114 7.79 14.65 3.41
C ARG A 114 8.39 13.33 2.90
N LEU A 115 7.54 12.39 2.47
CA LEU A 115 7.99 11.10 1.97
C LEU A 115 8.81 11.22 0.68
N ILE A 116 8.46 12.16 -0.20
CA ILE A 116 9.24 12.45 -1.40
C ILE A 116 10.59 13.08 -1.02
N GLU A 117 10.56 14.15 -0.22
CA GLU A 117 11.74 14.98 0.06
C GLU A 117 12.74 14.30 1.00
N GLU A 118 12.27 13.64 2.05
CA GLU A 118 13.14 13.07 3.09
C GLU A 118 13.46 11.58 2.84
N PHE A 119 12.53 10.83 2.26
CA PHE A 119 12.66 9.38 2.10
C PHE A 119 12.87 8.93 0.65
N GLY A 120 12.77 9.84 -0.32
CA GLY A 120 13.06 9.55 -1.71
C GLY A 120 12.05 8.62 -2.38
N ILE A 121 10.79 8.65 -1.95
CA ILE A 121 9.67 7.92 -2.58
C ILE A 121 9.54 8.34 -4.05
N LYS A 122 9.28 7.38 -4.93
CA LYS A 122 9.25 7.55 -6.38
C LYS A 122 7.87 7.43 -7.02
N GLY A 123 6.83 7.26 -6.22
CA GLY A 123 5.45 7.18 -6.67
C GLY A 123 4.50 6.81 -5.55
N PHE A 124 3.22 6.69 -5.89
CA PHE A 124 2.17 6.44 -4.90
C PHE A 124 1.26 5.29 -5.33
N LYS A 125 0.75 4.55 -4.35
CA LYS A 125 -0.25 3.49 -4.53
C LYS A 125 -1.54 3.86 -3.82
N PHE A 126 -2.63 3.74 -4.56
CA PHE A 126 -4.01 3.82 -4.05
C PHE A 126 -4.75 2.51 -4.29
N HIS A 127 -5.67 2.20 -3.39
CA HIS A 127 -6.56 1.05 -3.52
C HIS A 127 -8.00 1.47 -3.17
N PRO A 128 -8.72 2.06 -4.12
CA PRO A 128 -10.01 2.69 -3.85
C PRO A 128 -11.01 1.80 -3.12
N THR A 129 -11.11 0.51 -3.48
CA THR A 129 -11.99 -0.46 -2.81
C THR A 129 -11.72 -0.57 -1.31
N VAL A 130 -10.45 -0.71 -0.88
CA VAL A 130 -10.13 -0.87 0.55
C VAL A 130 -10.00 0.44 1.30
N GLN A 131 -9.70 1.52 0.58
CA GLN A 131 -9.67 2.89 1.13
C GLN A 131 -11.06 3.53 1.16
N ALA A 132 -12.08 2.93 0.52
CA ALA A 132 -13.47 3.33 0.49
C ALA A 132 -13.68 4.78 0.02
N TYR A 133 -13.21 5.10 -1.19
CA TYR A 133 -13.39 6.39 -1.83
C TYR A 133 -13.45 6.25 -3.35
N HIS A 134 -14.08 7.21 -4.02
CA HIS A 134 -13.95 7.32 -5.47
C HIS A 134 -12.67 8.10 -5.82
N PRO A 135 -11.88 7.68 -6.80
CA PRO A 135 -10.67 8.39 -7.21
C PRO A 135 -10.86 9.90 -7.47
N TYR A 136 -12.03 10.30 -7.95
CA TYR A 136 -12.38 11.71 -8.21
C TYR A 136 -12.84 12.49 -6.97
N ASP A 137 -12.92 11.87 -5.79
CA ASP A 137 -13.35 12.58 -4.57
C ASP A 137 -12.37 13.69 -4.20
N LYS A 138 -12.89 14.91 -4.02
CA LYS A 138 -12.07 16.11 -3.76
C LYS A 138 -11.24 16.04 -2.47
N MET A 139 -11.58 15.15 -1.55
CA MET A 139 -10.77 14.94 -0.35
C MET A 139 -9.37 14.37 -0.68
N ALA A 140 -9.21 13.64 -1.78
CA ALA A 140 -7.94 13.10 -2.24
C ALA A 140 -7.07 14.15 -2.98
N TRP A 141 -7.69 15.21 -3.52
CA TRP A 141 -7.04 16.21 -4.36
C TRP A 141 -5.80 16.85 -3.76
N PRO A 142 -5.77 17.25 -2.47
CA PRO A 142 -4.55 17.81 -1.90
C PRO A 142 -3.34 16.88 -1.98
N ILE A 143 -3.57 15.55 -1.99
CA ILE A 143 -2.51 14.55 -2.16
C ILE A 143 -2.11 14.48 -3.65
N TYR A 144 -3.08 14.46 -4.56
CA TYR A 144 -2.82 14.42 -6.01
C TYR A 144 -2.09 15.67 -6.51
N GLU A 145 -2.41 16.84 -5.95
CA GLU A 145 -1.69 18.09 -6.23
C GLU A 145 -0.20 17.95 -5.93
N VAL A 146 0.17 17.36 -4.80
CA VAL A 146 1.57 17.09 -4.46
C VAL A 146 2.20 16.07 -5.42
N ILE A 147 1.49 15.00 -5.74
CA ILE A 147 1.98 13.98 -6.67
C ILE A 147 2.27 14.59 -8.04
N ALA A 148 1.34 15.40 -8.55
CA ALA A 148 1.50 16.11 -9.83
C ALA A 148 2.63 17.15 -9.78
N GLU A 149 2.72 17.95 -8.70
CA GLU A 149 3.78 18.94 -8.50
C GLU A 149 5.20 18.34 -8.61
N TYR A 150 5.37 17.12 -8.09
CA TYR A 150 6.66 16.41 -8.15
C TYR A 150 6.79 15.49 -9.38
N GLY A 151 5.81 15.48 -10.29
CA GLY A 151 5.82 14.61 -11.47
C GLY A 151 5.88 13.12 -11.15
N MET A 152 5.30 12.71 -10.01
CA MET A 152 5.33 11.32 -9.57
C MET A 152 4.20 10.51 -10.19
N PRO A 153 4.40 9.20 -10.48
CA PRO A 153 3.33 8.32 -10.90
C PRO A 153 2.44 7.91 -9.72
N ALA A 154 1.16 7.70 -10.01
CA ALA A 154 0.17 7.17 -9.08
C ALA A 154 -0.43 5.87 -9.64
N ILE A 155 -0.26 4.76 -8.92
CA ILE A 155 -0.85 3.46 -9.26
C ILE A 155 -2.18 3.33 -8.52
N PHE A 156 -3.26 3.14 -9.23
CA PHE A 156 -4.58 2.85 -8.68
C PHE A 156 -4.93 1.38 -8.91
N HIS A 157 -5.34 0.68 -7.85
CA HIS A 157 -6.00 -0.61 -8.05
C HIS A 157 -7.29 -0.39 -8.82
N THR A 158 -7.47 -1.13 -9.90
CA THR A 158 -8.69 -1.11 -10.71
C THR A 158 -9.23 -2.51 -10.91
N GLY A 159 -10.55 -2.62 -11.04
CA GLY A 159 -11.20 -3.91 -11.21
C GLY A 159 -11.50 -4.65 -9.90
N HIS A 160 -11.66 -5.96 -10.03
CA HIS A 160 -11.98 -6.86 -8.94
C HIS A 160 -10.88 -6.90 -7.89
N SER A 161 -11.27 -6.94 -6.61
CA SER A 161 -10.35 -7.12 -5.50
C SER A 161 -10.52 -8.50 -4.85
N GLY A 162 -9.41 -9.21 -4.65
CA GLY A 162 -9.40 -10.43 -3.86
C GLY A 162 -9.62 -10.19 -2.37
N ILE A 163 -9.38 -8.95 -1.89
CA ILE A 163 -9.59 -8.57 -0.50
C ILE A 163 -11.09 -8.57 -0.21
N GLY A 164 -11.51 -9.27 0.83
CA GLY A 164 -12.92 -9.45 1.19
C GLY A 164 -13.66 -10.54 0.40
N SER A 165 -13.05 -11.15 -0.62
CA SER A 165 -13.67 -12.24 -1.39
C SER A 165 -14.01 -13.42 -0.51
N GLY A 166 -15.27 -13.92 -0.63
CA GLY A 166 -15.78 -15.03 0.17
C GLY A 166 -16.18 -14.67 1.60
N MET A 167 -15.98 -13.46 2.06
CA MET A 167 -16.50 -12.95 3.33
C MET A 167 -17.98 -12.57 3.22
N ARG A 168 -18.69 -12.59 4.35
CA ARG A 168 -20.07 -12.07 4.39
C ARG A 168 -20.09 -10.63 3.90
N CYS A 169 -20.99 -10.31 2.97
CA CYS A 169 -21.10 -8.98 2.33
C CYS A 169 -19.78 -8.47 1.73
N GLY A 170 -18.88 -9.37 1.28
CA GLY A 170 -17.57 -8.99 0.73
C GLY A 170 -16.68 -8.24 1.74
N GLY A 171 -16.86 -8.50 3.06
CA GLY A 171 -16.17 -7.75 4.10
C GLY A 171 -16.61 -6.28 4.21
N GLY A 172 -17.76 -5.90 3.63
CA GLY A 172 -18.24 -4.52 3.58
C GLY A 172 -17.48 -3.63 2.59
N LEU A 173 -16.72 -4.23 1.67
CA LEU A 173 -16.01 -3.50 0.61
C LEU A 173 -16.88 -3.37 -0.64
N ARG A 174 -16.73 -2.25 -1.35
CA ARG A 174 -17.45 -1.97 -2.59
C ARG A 174 -16.48 -1.99 -3.76
N LEU A 175 -16.67 -2.94 -4.68
CA LEU A 175 -15.81 -3.07 -5.87
C LEU A 175 -15.92 -1.88 -6.81
N GLU A 176 -17.06 -1.24 -6.84
CA GLU A 176 -17.39 -0.10 -7.71
C GLU A 176 -16.39 1.06 -7.55
N TYR A 177 -15.81 1.28 -6.36
CA TYR A 177 -14.76 2.27 -6.15
C TYR A 177 -13.53 2.08 -7.04
N SER A 178 -13.29 0.86 -7.48
CA SER A 178 -12.17 0.52 -8.39
C SER A 178 -12.59 0.40 -9.86
N ASN A 179 -13.74 0.98 -10.24
CA ASN A 179 -14.09 1.11 -11.66
C ASN A 179 -13.11 2.08 -12.34
N PRO A 180 -12.43 1.67 -13.43
CA PRO A 180 -11.43 2.51 -14.11
C PRO A 180 -11.97 3.81 -14.67
N MET A 181 -13.28 3.91 -14.96
CA MET A 181 -13.91 5.14 -15.43
C MET A 181 -13.79 6.30 -14.43
N HIS A 182 -13.64 6.02 -13.13
CA HIS A 182 -13.40 7.05 -12.12
C HIS A 182 -12.06 7.78 -12.29
N LEU A 183 -11.13 7.20 -13.06
CA LEU A 183 -9.83 7.82 -13.37
C LEU A 183 -9.89 8.76 -14.58
N ASP A 184 -10.98 8.73 -15.36
CA ASP A 184 -11.18 9.67 -16.45
C ASP A 184 -11.22 11.12 -15.94
N ASP A 185 -12.00 11.39 -14.90
CA ASP A 185 -12.08 12.69 -14.24
C ASP A 185 -10.73 13.11 -13.62
N VAL A 186 -10.04 12.17 -12.94
CA VAL A 186 -8.74 12.44 -12.34
C VAL A 186 -7.71 12.81 -13.40
N ALA A 187 -7.72 12.14 -14.56
CA ALA A 187 -6.80 12.42 -15.65
C ALA A 187 -7.05 13.78 -16.32
N ILE A 188 -8.29 14.30 -16.26
CA ILE A 188 -8.63 15.65 -16.73
C ILE A 188 -8.10 16.70 -15.76
N ASP A 189 -8.35 16.50 -14.46
CA ASP A 189 -8.03 17.48 -13.42
C ASP A 189 -6.52 17.52 -13.09
N PHE A 190 -5.80 16.44 -13.35
CA PHE A 190 -4.36 16.28 -13.12
C PHE A 190 -3.62 15.81 -14.38
N PRO A 191 -3.56 16.61 -15.44
CA PRO A 191 -3.01 16.20 -16.74
C PRO A 191 -1.51 15.87 -16.71
N ASP A 192 -0.78 16.43 -15.73
CA ASP A 192 0.66 16.19 -15.55
C ASP A 192 0.97 14.98 -14.65
N MET A 193 -0.03 14.41 -13.98
CA MET A 193 0.12 13.22 -13.17
C MET A 193 0.04 11.96 -14.06
N GLN A 194 1.04 11.10 -13.97
CA GLN A 194 0.98 9.79 -14.62
C GLN A 194 0.15 8.83 -13.79
N ILE A 195 -0.92 8.30 -14.37
CA ILE A 195 -1.87 7.41 -13.72
C ILE A 195 -1.66 6.01 -14.28
N VAL A 196 -1.43 5.04 -13.39
CA VAL A 196 -1.32 3.63 -13.77
C VAL A 196 -2.50 2.86 -13.19
N MET A 197 -3.30 2.26 -14.05
CA MET A 197 -4.36 1.33 -13.66
C MET A 197 -3.71 -0.04 -13.43
N ALA A 198 -3.67 -0.45 -12.15
CA ALA A 198 -3.15 -1.76 -11.80
C ALA A 198 -4.15 -2.83 -12.20
N HIS A 199 -3.66 -3.80 -12.98
CA HIS A 199 -4.38 -4.91 -13.55
C HIS A 199 -5.26 -4.55 -14.77
N PRO A 200 -5.64 -5.55 -15.61
CA PRO A 200 -6.57 -5.35 -16.73
C PRO A 200 -8.00 -4.96 -16.34
N SER A 201 -8.25 -4.66 -15.06
CA SER A 201 -9.52 -4.09 -14.53
C SER A 201 -10.74 -5.01 -14.65
N PHE A 202 -10.58 -6.35 -14.62
CA PHE A 202 -11.74 -7.25 -14.64
C PHE A 202 -12.81 -6.80 -13.61
N PRO A 203 -14.12 -6.71 -13.98
CA PRO A 203 -14.73 -7.04 -15.26
C PRO A 203 -14.83 -5.84 -16.24
N TRP A 204 -14.17 -4.71 -15.98
CA TRP A 204 -14.26 -3.45 -16.72
C TRP A 204 -13.07 -3.21 -17.67
N GLN A 205 -12.64 -4.27 -18.41
CA GLN A 205 -11.47 -4.19 -19.29
C GLN A 205 -11.66 -3.19 -20.42
N ASP A 206 -12.84 -3.14 -21.01
CA ASP A 206 -13.16 -2.27 -22.13
C ASP A 206 -13.17 -0.80 -21.71
N GLU A 207 -13.69 -0.51 -20.50
CA GLU A 207 -13.65 0.82 -19.90
C GLU A 207 -12.19 1.25 -19.61
N ALA A 208 -11.37 0.37 -19.05
CA ALA A 208 -9.97 0.68 -18.80
C ALA A 208 -9.22 0.97 -20.11
N LEU A 209 -9.45 0.16 -21.13
CA LEU A 209 -8.87 0.36 -22.45
C LEU A 209 -9.32 1.68 -23.06
N SER A 210 -10.62 2.01 -22.93
CA SER A 210 -11.17 3.27 -23.42
C SER A 210 -10.51 4.49 -22.78
N VAL A 211 -10.31 4.48 -21.46
CA VAL A 211 -9.63 5.58 -20.75
C VAL A 211 -8.19 5.71 -21.23
N CYS A 212 -7.44 4.62 -21.36
CA CYS A 212 -6.06 4.64 -21.87
C CYS A 212 -5.95 5.14 -23.29
N LEU A 213 -6.87 4.77 -24.17
CA LEU A 213 -6.90 5.27 -25.54
C LEU A 213 -7.20 6.77 -25.63
N HIS A 214 -7.93 7.29 -24.67
CA HIS A 214 -8.37 8.69 -24.66
C HIS A 214 -7.42 9.63 -23.90
N LYS A 215 -6.74 9.14 -22.88
CA LYS A 215 -5.91 9.94 -21.96
C LYS A 215 -4.43 9.57 -22.11
N PRO A 216 -3.58 10.50 -22.60
CA PRO A 216 -2.16 10.21 -22.85
C PRO A 216 -1.34 10.00 -21.58
N ASN A 217 -1.86 10.39 -20.41
CA ASN A 217 -1.24 10.24 -19.09
C ASN A 217 -1.76 9.03 -18.30
N VAL A 218 -2.53 8.12 -18.93
CA VAL A 218 -3.08 6.92 -18.30
C VAL A 218 -2.52 5.66 -18.93
N TYR A 219 -2.12 4.70 -18.12
CA TYR A 219 -1.48 3.45 -18.49
C TYR A 219 -2.15 2.26 -17.79
N ILE A 220 -1.98 1.06 -18.30
CA ILE A 220 -2.34 -0.23 -17.66
C ILE A 220 -1.04 -1.01 -17.42
N ASP A 221 -0.88 -1.63 -16.23
CA ASP A 221 0.21 -2.56 -15.93
C ASP A 221 -0.17 -4.02 -16.17
#